data_900b87dd17b38569a4dbd952caeb7d22
#
_entry.id   900b87dd17b38569a4dbd952caeb7d22
#
_cell.length_a   1.000
_cell.length_b   1.000
_cell.length_c   1.000
_cell.angle_alpha   90.00
_cell.angle_beta   90.00
_cell.angle_gamma   90.00
#
_symmetry.space_group_name_H-M   'P 1'
#
loop_
_entity.id
_entity.type
_entity.pdbx_description
1 polymer ?
#
loop_
_entity_poly.entity_id
_entity_poly.type
_entity_poly.pdbx_seq_one_letter_code
_entity_poly.pdbx_strand_id
1 'polypeptide(L)'
;MSEILANKLSPSTGTAVQLGDSGDTFTIPSGATLANAGTATGFGVSLANGVDNRVVTASSATALNGEANLTYDGTTLLLSQASPILKILPTTNGNDGVIELCGRSTDGSPTENRTQIKGEAEGSTANTKMTFHVENASGVNERMSINSSGIIGVGANGSSADLGTALHIKTADSGGSVETWADELVIEGGAAGTGMTFLSNNDQSQSINFGDAQDSNAGMIQYSQNSNLMVTHVNGAERMRITSDGNVQIGTTANNGRLSINSPHNERIAYLLNTNNSSMSNTVVLSGCARNTANGSYLLFEGENGGGSRFFVADSGNVTNTNNSYGQSSDERIKKDITNANSQWDDIKALKVKNFKYKHDDSITQLGVVAQDLETSGMNGLVHEQKPTVQEVESNSVFGTLEDDLGKPILNENGEETGTYKQQVKEIKEKVKSVKYSVLYMKAIKALQESMERIEQLETKVTALENA
;
A
#
# COMPACT_ATOMS: atom_id res chain seq x y z
N MET A 1 -103.83 13.73 13.66
CA MET A 1 -102.66 12.86 13.66
C MET A 1 -103.11 11.49 14.01
N SER A 2 -102.82 10.49 13.14
CA SER A 2 -103.13 9.09 13.42
C SER A 2 -101.92 8.44 14.05
N GLU A 3 -102.07 7.93 15.28
CA GLU A 3 -100.97 7.26 15.97
C GLU A 3 -101.32 5.77 16.10
N ILE A 4 -100.32 4.91 15.75
CA ILE A 4 -100.48 3.47 15.93
C ILE A 4 -99.71 3.08 17.23
N LEU A 5 -100.52 2.79 18.27
CA LEU A 5 -99.97 2.27 19.49
C LEU A 5 -100.01 0.75 19.52
N ALA A 6 -98.89 0.10 19.11
CA ALA A 6 -98.87 -1.36 19.03
C ALA A 6 -97.53 -1.89 19.65
N ASN A 7 -97.62 -2.87 20.54
CA ASN A 7 -96.41 -3.56 21.08
C ASN A 7 -95.72 -4.48 20.03
N LYS A 8 -96.45 -4.84 18.96
CA LYS A 8 -95.92 -5.66 17.87
C LYS A 8 -96.73 -5.40 16.60
N LEU A 9 -96.03 -5.16 15.50
CA LEU A 9 -96.54 -5.15 14.14
C LEU A 9 -96.12 -6.46 13.48
N SER A 10 -97.12 -7.23 13.04
CA SER A 10 -96.89 -8.48 12.28
C SER A 10 -97.71 -8.46 11.02
N PRO A 11 -97.30 -9.01 9.85
CA PRO A 11 -98.08 -9.08 8.69
C PRO A 11 -99.32 -10.00 8.94
N SER A 12 -100.48 -9.63 8.39
CA SER A 12 -101.68 -10.44 8.50
C SER A 12 -101.64 -11.64 7.54
N THR A 13 -100.91 -11.50 6.45
CA THR A 13 -100.61 -12.54 5.47
C THR A 13 -99.18 -12.28 4.94
N GLY A 14 -98.43 -13.35 4.70
CA GLY A 14 -97.07 -13.20 4.21
C GLY A 14 -96.01 -12.91 5.29
N THR A 15 -94.79 -12.56 4.90
CA THR A 15 -93.63 -12.40 5.77
C THR A 15 -93.12 -10.95 5.89
N ALA A 16 -93.83 -9.99 5.27
CA ALA A 16 -93.37 -8.61 5.25
C ALA A 16 -94.40 -7.62 5.83
N VAL A 17 -93.99 -6.67 6.60
CA VAL A 17 -94.74 -5.48 7.00
C VAL A 17 -94.18 -4.29 6.23
N GLN A 18 -94.96 -3.65 5.41
CA GLN A 18 -94.56 -2.43 4.72
C GLN A 18 -94.88 -1.20 5.65
N LEU A 19 -93.93 -0.34 5.87
CA LEU A 19 -94.06 0.91 6.58
C LEU A 19 -93.88 2.06 5.57
N GLY A 20 -94.94 2.65 5.09
CA GLY A 20 -94.90 3.74 4.10
C GLY A 20 -94.80 3.30 2.62
N ASP A 21 -95.01 4.23 1.73
CA ASP A 21 -94.88 4.08 0.29
C ASP A 21 -93.58 4.70 -0.24
N SER A 22 -93.33 4.58 -1.53
CA SER A 22 -92.19 5.17 -2.16
C SER A 22 -92.14 6.71 -1.99
N GLY A 23 -91.10 7.21 -1.35
CA GLY A 23 -90.95 8.63 -1.03
C GLY A 23 -91.23 8.96 0.42
N ASP A 24 -91.83 8.08 1.21
CA ASP A 24 -92.10 8.30 2.60
C ASP A 24 -90.83 8.17 3.45
N THR A 25 -90.77 8.95 4.51
CA THR A 25 -89.59 8.95 5.45
C THR A 25 -90.05 8.26 6.75
N PHE A 26 -89.31 7.21 7.13
CA PHE A 26 -89.40 6.62 8.43
C PHE A 26 -88.32 7.24 9.36
N THR A 27 -88.76 8.03 10.32
CA THR A 27 -87.85 8.73 11.25
C THR A 27 -87.82 8.01 12.60
N ILE A 28 -86.63 7.59 13.02
CA ILE A 28 -86.35 7.10 14.34
C ILE A 28 -85.93 8.29 15.22
N PRO A 29 -86.69 8.63 16.26
CA PRO A 29 -86.33 9.78 17.11
C PRO A 29 -84.95 9.62 17.78
N SER A 30 -84.35 10.73 18.11
CA SER A 30 -83.06 10.75 18.86
C SER A 30 -83.21 9.99 20.16
N GLY A 31 -82.30 9.07 20.44
CA GLY A 31 -82.35 8.19 21.65
C GLY A 31 -83.09 6.90 21.45
N ALA A 32 -83.84 6.72 20.37
CA ALA A 32 -84.52 5.44 20.06
C ALA A 32 -83.58 4.54 19.23
N THR A 33 -83.70 3.22 19.46
CA THR A 33 -82.85 2.23 18.76
C THR A 33 -83.70 1.36 17.83
N LEU A 34 -83.29 1.20 16.61
CA LEU A 34 -83.79 0.16 15.74
C LEU A 34 -82.92 -1.10 15.87
N ALA A 35 -83.42 -2.11 16.57
CA ALA A 35 -82.72 -3.38 16.70
C ALA A 35 -83.17 -4.33 15.57
N ASN A 36 -82.29 -4.72 14.73
CA ASN A 36 -82.54 -5.73 13.69
C ASN A 36 -81.93 -7.07 14.13
N ALA A 37 -82.79 -8.07 14.38
CA ALA A 37 -82.35 -9.43 14.74
C ALA A 37 -82.20 -10.35 13.49
N GLY A 38 -82.44 -9.86 12.30
CA GLY A 38 -82.33 -10.57 11.02
C GLY A 38 -81.36 -9.92 10.05
N THR A 39 -81.32 -10.34 8.81
CA THR A 39 -80.53 -9.68 7.77
C THR A 39 -81.18 -8.36 7.38
N ALA A 40 -80.53 -7.27 7.60
CA ALA A 40 -80.96 -5.93 7.19
C ALA A 40 -80.53 -5.68 5.73
N THR A 41 -81.48 -5.61 4.83
CA THR A 41 -81.24 -5.10 3.46
C THR A 41 -81.76 -3.68 3.38
N GLY A 42 -80.93 -2.72 2.96
CA GLY A 42 -81.36 -1.32 2.82
C GLY A 42 -81.16 -0.42 4.05
N PHE A 43 -80.70 -0.95 5.19
CA PHE A 43 -80.25 -0.18 6.35
C PHE A 43 -78.73 -0.12 6.32
N GLY A 44 -78.18 0.84 5.80
CA GLY A 44 -76.74 0.93 5.80
C GLY A 44 -76.24 2.27 5.33
N VAL A 45 -75.13 2.67 5.80
CA VAL A 45 -74.35 3.69 5.13
C VAL A 45 -74.22 3.21 3.68
N SER A 46 -74.73 3.98 2.73
CA SER A 46 -74.55 3.67 1.31
C SER A 46 -73.07 3.68 1.01
N LEU A 47 -72.54 2.48 0.76
CA LEU A 47 -71.15 2.36 0.36
C LEU A 47 -71.05 2.56 -1.14
N ALA A 48 -70.73 3.75 -1.61
CA ALA A 48 -70.45 3.99 -3.02
C ALA A 48 -69.23 3.15 -3.48
N ASN A 49 -69.35 2.51 -4.65
CA ASN A 49 -68.26 1.67 -5.19
C ASN A 49 -67.85 0.48 -4.29
N GLY A 50 -68.76 0.01 -3.43
CA GLY A 50 -68.50 -1.15 -2.55
C GLY A 50 -68.34 -2.45 -3.35
N VAL A 51 -67.08 -2.80 -3.66
CA VAL A 51 -66.67 -4.09 -4.21
C VAL A 51 -65.73 -4.72 -3.16
N ASP A 52 -65.68 -6.02 -3.12
CA ASP A 52 -64.80 -6.74 -2.20
C ASP A 52 -63.34 -6.24 -2.25
N ASN A 53 -62.70 -6.25 -1.10
CA ASN A 53 -61.29 -5.89 -0.93
C ASN A 53 -60.94 -4.40 -1.09
N ARG A 54 -61.91 -3.50 -1.20
CA ARG A 54 -61.65 -2.07 -1.24
C ARG A 54 -61.49 -1.49 0.17
N VAL A 55 -60.50 -0.59 0.32
CA VAL A 55 -60.40 0.26 1.50
C VAL A 55 -61.51 1.31 1.45
N VAL A 56 -62.26 1.44 2.53
CA VAL A 56 -63.38 2.37 2.64
C VAL A 56 -62.93 3.65 3.29
N THR A 57 -63.20 4.78 2.61
CA THR A 57 -62.92 6.12 3.12
C THR A 57 -64.23 6.89 3.29
N ALA A 58 -64.22 7.91 4.17
CA ALA A 58 -65.35 8.83 4.28
C ALA A 58 -65.32 9.85 3.17
N SER A 59 -66.34 9.86 2.28
CA SER A 59 -66.52 10.86 1.23
C SER A 59 -67.23 12.11 1.72
N SER A 60 -67.97 12.01 2.85
CA SER A 60 -68.63 13.11 3.58
C SER A 60 -68.88 12.69 5.02
N ALA A 61 -69.49 13.57 5.84
CA ALA A 61 -69.87 13.25 7.21
C ALA A 61 -70.93 12.08 7.30
N THR A 62 -71.61 11.76 6.19
CA THR A 62 -72.70 10.77 6.13
C THR A 62 -72.56 9.71 5.05
N ALA A 63 -71.44 9.70 4.28
CA ALA A 63 -71.23 8.78 3.21
C ALA A 63 -69.85 8.13 3.23
N LEU A 64 -69.77 6.85 2.89
CA LEU A 64 -68.55 6.08 2.73
C LEU A 64 -68.35 5.74 1.25
N ASN A 65 -67.07 5.65 0.81
CA ASN A 65 -66.67 5.29 -0.50
C ASN A 65 -65.67 4.14 -0.47
N GLY A 66 -65.88 3.12 -1.29
CA GLY A 66 -64.86 2.09 -1.51
C GLY A 66 -63.91 2.52 -2.57
N GLU A 67 -62.66 2.75 -2.16
CA GLU A 67 -61.63 3.26 -3.05
C GLU A 67 -61.24 2.24 -4.13
N ALA A 68 -61.47 2.59 -5.40
CA ALA A 68 -61.23 1.67 -6.51
C ALA A 68 -59.77 1.26 -6.68
N ASN A 69 -58.86 2.16 -6.31
CA ASN A 69 -57.43 2.02 -6.53
C ASN A 69 -56.65 1.74 -5.25
N LEU A 70 -57.33 1.57 -4.11
CA LEU A 70 -56.75 1.18 -2.82
C LEU A 70 -57.51 -0.04 -2.31
N THR A 71 -56.90 -1.20 -2.39
CA THR A 71 -57.54 -2.48 -2.04
C THR A 71 -56.67 -3.24 -0.99
N TYR A 72 -57.33 -4.07 -0.18
CA TYR A 72 -56.69 -4.98 0.75
C TYR A 72 -57.38 -6.34 0.69
N ASP A 73 -56.63 -7.38 0.34
CA ASP A 73 -57.11 -8.75 0.14
C ASP A 73 -56.91 -9.68 1.34
N GLY A 74 -56.52 -9.12 2.49
CA GLY A 74 -56.16 -9.88 3.70
C GLY A 74 -54.67 -10.09 3.85
N THR A 75 -53.88 -9.94 2.79
CA THR A 75 -52.40 -10.07 2.74
C THR A 75 -51.71 -8.86 2.16
N THR A 76 -52.31 -8.28 1.11
CA THR A 76 -51.67 -7.20 0.32
C THR A 76 -52.54 -5.94 0.32
N LEU A 77 -51.96 -4.81 0.67
CA LEU A 77 -52.51 -3.48 0.44
C LEU A 77 -51.97 -2.96 -0.90
N LEU A 78 -52.85 -2.81 -1.90
CA LEU A 78 -52.49 -2.44 -3.25
C LEU A 78 -53.00 -1.03 -3.58
N LEU A 79 -52.08 -0.15 -4.04
CA LEU A 79 -52.33 1.13 -4.67
C LEU A 79 -52.24 0.90 -6.20
N SER A 80 -53.37 0.94 -6.95
CA SER A 80 -53.42 0.62 -8.35
C SER A 80 -53.89 1.82 -9.18
N GLN A 81 -52.92 2.64 -9.61
CA GLN A 81 -53.13 3.79 -10.51
C GLN A 81 -52.02 3.87 -11.54
N ALA A 82 -52.19 4.72 -12.56
CA ALA A 82 -51.15 4.97 -13.58
C ALA A 82 -49.86 5.57 -12.97
N SER A 83 -49.98 6.35 -11.88
CA SER A 83 -48.88 6.92 -11.13
C SER A 83 -49.19 6.92 -9.63
N PRO A 84 -49.12 5.77 -8.95
CA PRO A 84 -49.46 5.68 -7.53
C PRO A 84 -48.40 6.36 -6.67
N ILE A 85 -48.84 7.16 -5.71
CA ILE A 85 -47.97 7.83 -4.71
C ILE A 85 -48.44 7.47 -3.32
N LEU A 86 -47.55 6.86 -2.50
CA LEU A 86 -47.73 6.77 -1.05
C LEU A 86 -46.99 7.95 -0.43
N LYS A 87 -47.71 8.96 0.07
CA LYS A 87 -47.13 10.12 0.71
C LYS A 87 -47.26 9.97 2.23
N ILE A 88 -46.15 9.89 2.91
CA ILE A 88 -46.02 9.92 4.38
C ILE A 88 -45.49 11.30 4.75
N LEU A 89 -46.33 12.17 5.26
CA LEU A 89 -45.99 13.54 5.60
C LEU A 89 -46.22 13.78 7.09
N PRO A 90 -45.20 14.08 7.90
CA PRO A 90 -45.39 14.52 9.27
C PRO A 90 -46.14 15.84 9.30
N THR A 91 -47.05 16.01 10.24
CA THR A 91 -47.82 17.24 10.44
C THR A 91 -47.11 18.29 11.29
N THR A 92 -45.97 17.91 11.90
CA THR A 92 -45.20 18.77 12.78
C THR A 92 -43.79 18.90 12.25
N ASN A 93 -43.27 20.12 12.23
CA ASN A 93 -41.90 20.39 11.82
C ASN A 93 -40.91 19.66 12.74
N GLY A 94 -39.85 19.10 12.15
CA GLY A 94 -38.83 18.34 12.86
C GLY A 94 -39.12 16.85 13.05
N ASN A 95 -40.22 16.34 12.56
CA ASN A 95 -40.49 14.90 12.52
C ASN A 95 -40.15 14.30 11.15
N ASP A 96 -39.79 13.04 11.15
CA ASP A 96 -39.43 12.29 9.95
C ASP A 96 -40.62 11.58 9.31
N GLY A 97 -40.62 11.47 7.99
CA GLY A 97 -41.49 10.54 7.28
C GLY A 97 -40.85 9.14 7.32
N VAL A 98 -41.49 8.18 7.96
CA VAL A 98 -40.91 6.84 8.22
C VAL A 98 -41.74 5.75 7.58
N ILE A 99 -41.09 4.83 6.86
CA ILE A 99 -41.61 3.51 6.51
C ILE A 99 -40.93 2.50 7.44
N GLU A 100 -41.67 1.88 8.34
CA GLU A 100 -41.14 0.89 9.26
C GLU A 100 -41.52 -0.52 8.80
N LEU A 101 -40.53 -1.39 8.70
CA LEU A 101 -40.68 -2.81 8.41
C LEU A 101 -40.25 -3.58 9.63
N CYS A 102 -41.21 -4.26 10.28
CA CYS A 102 -40.96 -5.01 11.49
C CYS A 102 -40.85 -6.50 11.20
N GLY A 103 -39.72 -7.11 11.58
CA GLY A 103 -39.57 -8.55 11.65
C GLY A 103 -39.99 -9.05 13.05
N ARG A 104 -40.54 -10.25 13.15
CA ARG A 104 -40.81 -10.89 14.42
C ARG A 104 -39.64 -11.75 14.85
N SER A 105 -39.21 -11.60 16.09
CA SER A 105 -38.18 -12.47 16.67
C SER A 105 -38.62 -13.95 16.65
N THR A 106 -37.75 -14.85 16.31
CA THR A 106 -37.99 -16.30 16.28
C THR A 106 -37.77 -16.94 17.63
N ASP A 107 -37.27 -16.21 18.64
CA ASP A 107 -36.98 -16.69 20.00
C ASP A 107 -38.19 -16.60 20.97
N GLY A 108 -39.35 -16.19 20.46
CA GLY A 108 -40.56 -16.02 21.28
C GLY A 108 -40.60 -14.72 22.10
N SER A 109 -39.62 -13.84 21.96
CA SER A 109 -39.64 -12.50 22.53
C SER A 109 -40.72 -11.65 21.86
N PRO A 110 -41.48 -10.85 22.60
CA PRO A 110 -42.46 -9.95 21.99
C PRO A 110 -41.82 -8.72 21.35
N THR A 111 -40.49 -8.63 21.32
CA THR A 111 -39.80 -7.50 20.74
C THR A 111 -39.79 -7.59 19.22
N GLU A 112 -40.20 -6.52 18.57
CA GLU A 112 -40.18 -6.33 17.14
C GLU A 112 -38.75 -5.92 16.73
N ASN A 113 -38.19 -6.60 15.70
CA ASN A 113 -36.94 -6.14 15.06
C ASN A 113 -37.30 -5.14 13.96
N ARG A 114 -36.84 -3.92 14.09
CA ARG A 114 -37.25 -2.80 13.22
C ARG A 114 -36.20 -2.47 12.18
N THR A 115 -36.66 -2.27 10.97
CA THR A 115 -35.89 -1.67 9.88
C THR A 115 -36.67 -0.48 9.37
N GLN A 116 -36.04 0.66 9.14
CA GLN A 116 -36.71 1.88 8.77
C GLN A 116 -36.08 2.50 7.53
N ILE A 117 -36.92 3.02 6.64
CA ILE A 117 -36.54 3.94 5.59
C ILE A 117 -37.17 5.29 5.95
N LYS A 118 -36.35 6.32 6.11
CA LYS A 118 -36.78 7.64 6.54
C LYS A 118 -36.43 8.70 5.53
N GLY A 119 -37.31 9.72 5.42
CA GLY A 119 -37.00 10.99 4.85
C GLY A 119 -36.75 11.99 5.99
N GLU A 120 -35.52 12.37 6.22
CA GLU A 120 -35.11 13.24 7.31
C GLU A 120 -34.74 14.64 6.80
N ALA A 121 -35.03 15.67 7.59
CA ALA A 121 -34.57 17.03 7.26
C ALA A 121 -33.05 17.11 7.41
N GLU A 122 -32.38 17.72 6.44
CA GLU A 122 -30.94 17.98 6.47
C GLU A 122 -30.69 19.45 6.82
N GLY A 123 -30.34 19.69 8.07
CA GLY A 123 -30.14 21.03 8.60
C GLY A 123 -31.43 21.85 8.73
N SER A 124 -31.32 23.18 8.66
CA SER A 124 -32.43 24.13 8.80
C SER A 124 -33.08 24.55 7.47
N THR A 125 -32.68 23.94 6.36
CA THR A 125 -33.12 24.28 4.99
C THR A 125 -34.15 23.29 4.48
N ALA A 126 -34.72 23.53 3.31
CA ALA A 126 -35.68 22.66 2.62
C ALA A 126 -35.03 21.35 2.06
N ASN A 127 -33.81 21.05 2.43
CA ASN A 127 -33.09 19.85 2.02
C ASN A 127 -33.51 18.62 2.82
N THR A 128 -33.57 17.49 2.15
CA THR A 128 -33.87 16.20 2.77
C THR A 128 -32.85 15.16 2.39
N LYS A 129 -32.58 14.24 3.29
CA LYS A 129 -31.82 13.02 3.06
C LYS A 129 -32.71 11.80 3.19
N MET A 130 -32.34 10.73 2.49
CA MET A 130 -32.93 9.40 2.68
C MET A 130 -32.00 8.58 3.56
N THR A 131 -32.53 7.95 4.60
CA THR A 131 -31.74 7.14 5.52
C THR A 131 -32.34 5.75 5.69
N PHE A 132 -31.46 4.75 5.82
CA PHE A 132 -31.78 3.36 6.05
C PHE A 132 -31.26 2.97 7.44
N HIS A 133 -32.17 2.52 8.30
CA HIS A 133 -31.88 2.17 9.67
C HIS A 133 -32.11 0.69 9.92
N VAL A 134 -31.28 0.09 10.71
CA VAL A 134 -31.40 -1.31 11.17
C VAL A 134 -31.25 -1.36 12.68
N GLU A 135 -32.14 -2.09 13.36
CA GLU A 135 -32.08 -2.28 14.80
C GLU A 135 -30.96 -3.25 15.20
N ASN A 136 -30.29 -2.92 16.27
CA ASN A 136 -29.37 -3.78 17.01
C ASN A 136 -29.60 -3.63 18.49
N ALA A 137 -28.78 -4.27 19.34
CA ALA A 137 -28.91 -4.19 20.83
C ALA A 137 -28.86 -2.76 21.36
N SER A 138 -28.37 -1.77 20.63
CA SER A 138 -28.32 -0.36 21.02
C SER A 138 -29.48 0.46 20.46
N GLY A 139 -30.43 -0.16 19.77
CA GLY A 139 -31.61 0.49 19.18
C GLY A 139 -31.51 0.57 17.64
N VAL A 140 -32.41 1.38 17.04
CA VAL A 140 -32.48 1.59 15.58
C VAL A 140 -31.46 2.61 15.16
N ASN A 141 -30.46 2.17 14.38
CA ASN A 141 -29.31 2.96 14.00
C ASN A 141 -29.23 3.11 12.47
N GLU A 142 -28.83 4.29 12.00
CA GLU A 142 -28.54 4.56 10.60
C GLU A 142 -27.38 3.67 10.11
N ARG A 143 -27.57 3.04 8.95
CA ARG A 143 -26.55 2.18 8.28
C ARG A 143 -26.20 2.65 6.89
N MET A 144 -27.06 3.42 6.27
CA MET A 144 -26.85 4.03 4.97
C MET A 144 -27.65 5.32 4.88
N SER A 145 -27.10 6.31 4.20
CA SER A 145 -27.80 7.55 3.84
C SER A 145 -27.50 7.98 2.42
N ILE A 146 -28.43 8.74 1.84
CA ILE A 146 -28.26 9.52 0.61
C ILE A 146 -28.65 10.93 0.97
N ASN A 147 -27.69 11.86 0.95
CA ASN A 147 -27.93 13.25 1.31
C ASN A 147 -28.53 14.05 0.12
N SER A 148 -28.88 15.30 0.35
CA SER A 148 -29.48 16.18 -0.68
C SER A 148 -28.55 16.48 -1.87
N SER A 149 -27.24 16.28 -1.71
CA SER A 149 -26.23 16.41 -2.78
C SER A 149 -26.00 15.11 -3.56
N GLY A 150 -26.71 14.03 -3.21
CA GLY A 150 -26.57 12.72 -3.85
C GLY A 150 -25.44 11.85 -3.31
N ILE A 151 -24.77 12.27 -2.23
CA ILE A 151 -23.68 11.50 -1.59
C ILE A 151 -24.26 10.31 -0.85
N ILE A 152 -23.64 9.15 -1.01
CA ILE A 152 -24.02 7.88 -0.38
C ILE A 152 -23.03 7.58 0.75
N GLY A 153 -23.52 7.53 1.99
CA GLY A 153 -22.77 7.06 3.15
C GLY A 153 -23.20 5.65 3.55
N VAL A 154 -22.26 4.75 3.83
CA VAL A 154 -22.51 3.38 4.29
C VAL A 154 -21.65 3.09 5.53
N GLY A 155 -22.26 2.61 6.61
CA GLY A 155 -21.57 2.21 7.83
C GLY A 155 -22.19 2.76 9.10
N ALA A 156 -21.43 2.75 10.19
CA ALA A 156 -21.89 3.33 11.45
C ALA A 156 -21.98 4.87 11.33
N ASN A 157 -23.18 5.42 11.50
CA ASN A 157 -23.46 6.86 11.38
C ASN A 157 -23.21 7.42 9.98
N GLY A 158 -23.75 6.77 8.94
CA GLY A 158 -23.57 7.13 7.53
C GLY A 158 -23.74 8.61 7.20
N SER A 159 -24.60 9.35 7.95
CA SER A 159 -24.80 10.78 7.77
C SER A 159 -23.70 11.67 8.36
N SER A 160 -22.90 11.14 9.33
CA SER A 160 -21.80 11.89 9.95
C SER A 160 -20.52 11.82 9.12
N ALA A 161 -20.56 11.14 7.97
CA ALA A 161 -19.42 10.83 7.13
C ALA A 161 -19.34 11.73 5.91
N ASP A 162 -19.94 12.94 5.95
CA ASP A 162 -19.89 13.87 4.84
C ASP A 162 -18.49 14.50 4.74
N LEU A 163 -17.60 13.81 4.02
CA LEU A 163 -16.32 14.35 3.57
C LEU A 163 -16.41 14.95 2.17
N GLY A 164 -17.64 15.19 1.65
CA GLY A 164 -17.85 15.68 0.29
C GLY A 164 -17.72 14.61 -0.79
N THR A 165 -17.83 13.31 -0.45
CA THR A 165 -17.53 12.18 -1.35
C THR A 165 -18.81 11.61 -1.99
N ALA A 166 -18.69 11.01 -3.18
CA ALA A 166 -19.83 10.36 -3.83
C ALA A 166 -20.25 9.05 -3.14
N LEU A 167 -19.30 8.20 -2.73
CA LEU A 167 -19.54 7.01 -1.94
C LEU A 167 -18.53 6.91 -0.79
N HIS A 168 -19.00 6.99 0.44
CA HIS A 168 -18.19 6.84 1.64
C HIS A 168 -18.57 5.59 2.43
N ILE A 169 -17.65 4.64 2.54
CA ILE A 169 -17.79 3.44 3.37
C ILE A 169 -17.00 3.67 4.65
N LYS A 170 -17.71 3.90 5.76
CA LYS A 170 -17.09 4.27 7.03
C LYS A 170 -17.38 3.23 8.11
N THR A 171 -16.34 2.60 8.65
CA THR A 171 -16.45 1.68 9.81
C THR A 171 -16.13 2.36 11.12
N ALA A 172 -15.28 3.38 11.11
CA ALA A 172 -14.97 4.24 12.25
C ALA A 172 -14.37 5.55 11.74
N ASP A 173 -14.32 6.57 12.62
CA ASP A 173 -13.72 7.87 12.31
C ASP A 173 -12.20 7.81 12.42
N SER A 174 -11.50 8.16 11.35
CA SER A 174 -10.04 8.29 11.31
C SER A 174 -9.56 9.67 11.74
N GLY A 175 -10.43 10.68 11.73
CA GLY A 175 -10.07 12.09 11.88
C GLY A 175 -9.35 12.68 10.67
N GLY A 176 -9.31 11.96 9.54
CA GLY A 176 -8.68 12.39 8.30
C GLY A 176 -9.59 13.26 7.43
N SER A 177 -9.00 13.91 6.42
CA SER A 177 -9.68 14.60 5.34
C SER A 177 -9.30 13.97 4.01
N VAL A 178 -10.13 14.16 2.98
CA VAL A 178 -9.86 13.69 1.61
C VAL A 178 -9.53 14.85 0.69
N GLU A 179 -8.75 14.55 -0.35
CA GLU A 179 -8.45 15.49 -1.42
C GLU A 179 -9.63 15.54 -2.41
N THR A 180 -10.01 16.74 -2.84
CA THR A 180 -11.18 16.96 -3.70
C THR A 180 -11.10 16.36 -5.11
N TRP A 181 -9.95 15.83 -5.50
CA TRP A 181 -9.71 15.14 -6.77
C TRP A 181 -9.63 13.60 -6.61
N ALA A 182 -9.89 13.07 -5.40
CA ALA A 182 -9.82 11.65 -5.07
C ALA A 182 -10.91 11.28 -4.04
N ASP A 183 -12.15 11.79 -4.23
CA ASP A 183 -13.23 11.72 -3.27
C ASP A 183 -14.47 10.96 -3.78
N GLU A 184 -14.43 10.36 -4.97
CA GLU A 184 -15.57 9.59 -5.51
C GLU A 184 -15.83 8.29 -4.73
N LEU A 185 -14.78 7.65 -4.20
CA LEU A 185 -14.88 6.49 -3.33
C LEU A 185 -13.93 6.62 -2.15
N VAL A 186 -14.47 6.78 -0.95
CA VAL A 186 -13.69 6.80 0.29
C VAL A 186 -14.02 5.57 1.12
N ILE A 187 -13.00 4.87 1.61
CA ILE A 187 -13.11 3.78 2.56
C ILE A 187 -12.37 4.19 3.84
N GLU A 188 -13.09 4.41 4.92
CA GLU A 188 -12.55 4.94 6.17
C GLU A 188 -12.69 3.93 7.31
N GLY A 189 -11.60 3.72 8.04
CA GLY A 189 -11.55 2.91 9.25
C GLY A 189 -10.81 3.63 10.37
N GLY A 190 -11.05 3.23 11.62
CA GLY A 190 -10.40 3.80 12.80
C GLY A 190 -9.07 3.14 13.15
N ALA A 191 -8.90 2.75 14.42
CA ALA A 191 -7.67 2.18 14.96
C ALA A 191 -7.27 0.82 14.36
N ALA A 192 -8.19 0.10 13.72
CA ALA A 192 -7.89 -1.10 12.92
C ALA A 192 -7.55 -0.73 11.49
N GLY A 193 -6.84 -1.62 10.79
CA GLY A 193 -6.50 -1.39 9.38
C GLY A 193 -7.74 -1.20 8.50
N THR A 194 -7.59 -0.41 7.45
CA THR A 194 -8.60 -0.19 6.42
C THR A 194 -8.17 -0.87 5.14
N GLY A 195 -9.08 -1.53 4.44
CA GLY A 195 -8.71 -2.27 3.23
C GLY A 195 -9.88 -2.55 2.30
N MET A 196 -9.51 -2.89 1.07
CA MET A 196 -10.41 -3.37 0.03
C MET A 196 -9.92 -4.73 -0.44
N THR A 197 -10.81 -5.71 -0.57
CA THR A 197 -10.49 -7.05 -1.04
C THR A 197 -11.23 -7.34 -2.34
N PHE A 198 -10.47 -7.71 -3.37
CA PHE A 198 -11.00 -8.27 -4.61
C PHE A 198 -10.94 -9.79 -4.53
N LEU A 199 -12.05 -10.46 -4.69
CA LEU A 199 -12.13 -11.92 -4.71
C LEU A 199 -12.55 -12.42 -6.10
N SER A 200 -11.84 -13.41 -6.60
CA SER A 200 -12.17 -14.13 -7.84
C SER A 200 -11.79 -15.60 -7.74
N ASN A 201 -12.10 -16.38 -8.76
CA ASN A 201 -11.64 -17.76 -8.87
C ASN A 201 -10.10 -17.82 -9.03
N ASN A 202 -9.52 -18.97 -8.72
CA ASN A 202 -8.07 -19.18 -8.71
C ASN A 202 -7.38 -19.05 -10.08
N ASP A 203 -8.15 -19.04 -11.16
CA ASP A 203 -7.70 -18.92 -12.55
C ASP A 203 -7.93 -17.53 -13.16
N GLN A 204 -8.44 -16.58 -12.36
CA GLN A 204 -8.77 -15.23 -12.79
C GLN A 204 -7.77 -14.19 -12.28
N SER A 205 -7.88 -12.98 -12.80
CA SER A 205 -7.07 -11.84 -12.36
C SER A 205 -7.96 -10.76 -11.75
N GLN A 206 -7.42 -10.03 -10.78
CA GLN A 206 -8.01 -8.81 -10.25
C GLN A 206 -7.16 -7.62 -10.66
N SER A 207 -7.82 -6.48 -10.94
CA SER A 207 -7.11 -5.28 -11.37
C SER A 207 -7.73 -3.98 -10.85
N ILE A 208 -6.87 -2.96 -10.73
CA ILE A 208 -7.24 -1.56 -10.65
C ILE A 208 -6.82 -0.93 -11.96
N ASN A 209 -7.78 -0.44 -12.73
CA ASN A 209 -7.55 0.14 -14.05
C ASN A 209 -7.59 1.66 -13.97
N PHE A 210 -6.74 2.30 -14.75
CA PHE A 210 -6.69 3.74 -15.00
C PHE A 210 -6.98 3.93 -16.49
N GLY A 211 -8.13 4.48 -16.81
CA GLY A 211 -8.59 4.64 -18.19
C GLY A 211 -9.01 6.06 -18.50
N ASP A 212 -9.23 6.30 -19.78
CA ASP A 212 -9.83 7.52 -20.32
C ASP A 212 -10.98 7.16 -21.29
N ALA A 213 -11.49 8.14 -22.04
CA ALA A 213 -12.58 7.94 -22.96
C ALA A 213 -12.24 7.05 -24.19
N GLN A 214 -10.97 6.88 -24.50
CA GLN A 214 -10.45 6.12 -25.63
C GLN A 214 -9.94 4.74 -25.22
N ASP A 215 -9.39 4.61 -24.01
CA ASP A 215 -8.76 3.38 -23.52
C ASP A 215 -9.07 3.16 -22.04
N SER A 216 -9.88 2.16 -21.73
CA SER A 216 -10.29 1.84 -20.35
C SER A 216 -9.19 1.19 -19.47
N ASN A 217 -8.05 0.83 -20.07
CA ASN A 217 -6.94 0.16 -19.40
C ASN A 217 -5.56 0.72 -19.78
N ALA A 218 -5.48 2.00 -20.09
CA ALA A 218 -4.25 2.71 -20.40
C ALA A 218 -3.17 2.51 -19.32
N GLY A 219 -3.58 2.47 -18.04
CA GLY A 219 -2.78 2.04 -16.90
C GLY A 219 -3.48 0.94 -16.10
N MET A 220 -2.71 0.05 -15.46
CA MET A 220 -3.30 -1.03 -14.68
C MET A 220 -2.33 -1.57 -13.62
N ILE A 221 -2.85 -1.86 -12.44
CA ILE A 221 -2.20 -2.71 -11.43
C ILE A 221 -3.02 -3.99 -11.34
N GLN A 222 -2.42 -5.13 -11.63
CA GLN A 222 -3.10 -6.42 -11.73
C GLN A 222 -2.39 -7.47 -10.88
N TYR A 223 -3.18 -8.33 -10.23
CA TYR A 223 -2.71 -9.59 -9.67
C TYR A 223 -3.34 -10.77 -10.42
N SER A 224 -2.53 -11.66 -10.97
CA SER A 224 -2.97 -12.89 -11.62
C SER A 224 -2.92 -14.06 -10.65
N GLN A 225 -4.07 -14.62 -10.31
CA GLN A 225 -4.18 -15.79 -9.41
C GLN A 225 -3.52 -17.03 -10.03
N ASN A 226 -3.70 -17.23 -11.33
CA ASN A 226 -3.19 -18.41 -12.04
C ASN A 226 -1.65 -18.50 -12.00
N SER A 227 -0.97 -17.36 -12.11
CA SER A 227 0.51 -17.31 -12.18
C SER A 227 1.15 -16.75 -10.91
N ASN A 228 0.36 -16.30 -9.95
CA ASN A 228 0.82 -15.60 -8.75
C ASN A 228 1.76 -14.43 -9.08
N LEU A 229 1.36 -13.63 -10.08
CA LEU A 229 2.11 -12.46 -10.56
C LEU A 229 1.40 -11.17 -10.16
N MET A 230 2.15 -10.20 -9.64
CA MET A 230 1.72 -8.81 -9.61
C MET A 230 2.33 -8.07 -10.80
N VAL A 231 1.50 -7.40 -11.61
CA VAL A 231 1.92 -6.77 -12.87
C VAL A 231 1.44 -5.33 -12.91
N THR A 232 2.29 -4.42 -13.42
CA THR A 232 1.93 -3.03 -13.68
C THR A 232 2.03 -2.75 -15.17
N HIS A 233 0.96 -2.22 -15.74
CA HIS A 233 0.89 -1.78 -17.12
C HIS A 233 0.89 -0.25 -17.22
N VAL A 234 1.54 0.28 -18.24
CA VAL A 234 1.49 1.69 -18.62
C VAL A 234 1.43 1.75 -20.14
N ASN A 235 0.49 2.53 -20.65
CA ASN A 235 0.19 2.66 -22.09
C ASN A 235 -0.06 1.28 -22.73
N GLY A 236 -0.98 0.50 -22.11
CA GLY A 236 -1.40 -0.83 -22.54
C GLY A 236 -0.34 -1.92 -22.48
N ALA A 237 0.90 -1.62 -22.07
CA ALA A 237 2.01 -2.57 -22.06
C ALA A 237 2.52 -2.83 -20.62
N GLU A 238 2.88 -4.08 -20.36
CA GLU A 238 3.55 -4.44 -19.11
C GLU A 238 4.90 -3.71 -19.00
N ARG A 239 5.14 -3.06 -17.86
CA ARG A 239 6.39 -2.34 -17.56
C ARG A 239 7.14 -2.94 -16.38
N MET A 240 6.42 -3.53 -15.43
CA MET A 240 7.01 -4.12 -14.24
C MET A 240 6.18 -5.32 -13.79
N ARG A 241 6.84 -6.33 -13.25
CA ARG A 241 6.19 -7.45 -12.54
C ARG A 241 6.95 -7.86 -11.28
N ILE A 242 6.22 -8.49 -10.36
CA ILE A 242 6.77 -9.26 -9.25
C ILE A 242 6.30 -10.70 -9.45
N THR A 243 7.25 -11.62 -9.57
CA THR A 243 6.95 -13.05 -9.78
C THR A 243 6.53 -13.76 -8.49
N SER A 244 6.00 -14.98 -8.59
CA SER A 244 5.69 -15.84 -7.44
C SER A 244 6.85 -16.07 -6.48
N ASP A 245 8.10 -16.05 -6.99
CA ASP A 245 9.32 -16.18 -6.20
C ASP A 245 9.80 -14.86 -5.59
N GLY A 246 9.07 -13.77 -5.80
CA GLY A 246 9.38 -12.43 -5.30
C GLY A 246 10.46 -11.70 -6.10
N ASN A 247 10.77 -12.11 -7.32
CA ASN A 247 11.71 -11.39 -8.18
C ASN A 247 11.02 -10.21 -8.86
N VAL A 248 11.69 -9.06 -8.91
CA VAL A 248 11.22 -7.83 -9.56
C VAL A 248 11.84 -7.73 -10.94
N GLN A 249 11.01 -7.56 -11.96
CA GLN A 249 11.42 -7.45 -13.35
C GLN A 249 10.87 -6.16 -13.95
N ILE A 250 11.71 -5.35 -14.57
CA ILE A 250 11.37 -4.07 -15.22
C ILE A 250 11.81 -4.12 -16.69
N GLY A 251 10.85 -3.96 -17.60
CA GLY A 251 11.10 -4.00 -19.03
C GLY A 251 11.50 -5.38 -19.58
N THR A 252 11.34 -6.44 -18.79
CA THR A 252 11.70 -7.81 -19.18
C THR A 252 10.82 -8.83 -18.47
N THR A 253 10.68 -10.00 -19.08
CA THR A 253 10.08 -11.19 -18.46
C THR A 253 11.15 -12.26 -18.13
N ALA A 254 12.42 -11.99 -18.46
CA ALA A 254 13.52 -12.90 -18.16
C ALA A 254 13.91 -12.84 -16.69
N ASN A 255 14.03 -14.00 -16.05
CA ASN A 255 14.36 -14.13 -14.64
C ASN A 255 15.87 -14.34 -14.47
N ASN A 256 16.64 -13.24 -14.53
CA ASN A 256 18.09 -13.25 -14.41
C ASN A 256 18.61 -12.98 -12.99
N GLY A 257 17.70 -12.70 -12.05
CA GLY A 257 18.02 -12.40 -10.64
C GLY A 257 16.87 -11.78 -9.89
N ARG A 258 17.08 -11.46 -8.61
CA ARG A 258 16.05 -10.84 -7.74
C ARG A 258 15.54 -9.50 -8.27
N LEU A 259 16.40 -8.74 -8.93
CA LEU A 259 16.05 -7.53 -9.65
C LEU A 259 16.64 -7.64 -11.05
N SER A 260 15.78 -7.71 -12.06
CA SER A 260 16.18 -7.74 -13.48
C SER A 260 15.61 -6.51 -14.17
N ILE A 261 16.48 -5.68 -14.74
CA ILE A 261 16.08 -4.47 -15.47
C ILE A 261 16.65 -4.57 -16.90
N ASN A 262 15.80 -4.43 -17.91
CA ASN A 262 16.19 -4.43 -19.31
C ASN A 262 15.56 -3.25 -20.05
N SER A 263 16.35 -2.59 -20.88
CA SER A 263 15.86 -1.59 -21.83
C SER A 263 16.36 -1.92 -23.24
N PRO A 264 15.50 -1.92 -24.26
CA PRO A 264 15.90 -2.04 -25.65
C PRO A 264 16.46 -0.73 -26.22
N HIS A 265 16.46 0.36 -25.44
CA HIS A 265 16.86 1.69 -25.86
C HIS A 265 18.32 1.99 -25.51
N ASN A 266 18.96 2.90 -26.26
CA ASN A 266 20.31 3.39 -25.98
C ASN A 266 20.29 4.43 -24.85
N GLU A 267 20.07 3.98 -23.62
CA GLU A 267 19.95 4.83 -22.42
C GLU A 267 20.62 4.17 -21.21
N ARG A 268 20.77 4.94 -20.13
CA ARG A 268 21.19 4.38 -18.85
C ARG A 268 20.06 3.58 -18.23
N ILE A 269 20.33 2.33 -17.89
CA ILE A 269 19.35 1.45 -17.23
C ILE A 269 19.14 1.83 -15.76
N ALA A 270 20.20 2.27 -15.08
CA ALA A 270 20.15 2.73 -13.70
C ALA A 270 21.01 3.97 -13.49
N TYR A 271 20.50 4.93 -12.76
CA TYR A 271 21.23 6.13 -12.35
C TYR A 271 21.09 6.28 -10.82
N LEU A 272 22.19 5.99 -10.11
CA LEU A 272 22.24 6.03 -8.64
C LEU A 272 23.09 7.24 -8.24
N LEU A 273 22.46 8.26 -7.69
CA LEU A 273 23.10 9.51 -7.30
C LEU A 273 22.74 9.87 -5.86
N ASN A 274 23.75 10.10 -5.03
CA ASN A 274 23.58 10.78 -3.76
C ASN A 274 23.87 12.28 -3.95
N THR A 275 22.88 13.12 -3.72
CA THR A 275 22.96 14.58 -3.90
C THR A 275 23.47 15.32 -2.67
N ASN A 276 23.78 14.64 -1.58
CA ASN A 276 24.34 15.28 -0.40
C ASN A 276 25.79 15.74 -0.69
N ASN A 277 26.01 17.03 -0.69
CA ASN A 277 27.30 17.67 -1.01
C ASN A 277 28.07 18.15 0.25
N SER A 278 27.51 18.01 1.44
CA SER A 278 28.11 18.54 2.68
C SER A 278 29.00 17.52 3.41
N SER A 279 28.58 16.27 3.50
CA SER A 279 29.40 15.19 4.04
C SER A 279 28.78 13.82 3.70
N MET A 280 29.50 12.98 3.01
CA MET A 280 29.09 11.61 2.71
C MET A 280 30.05 10.65 3.39
N SER A 281 29.57 9.90 4.39
CA SER A 281 30.33 8.90 5.12
C SER A 281 30.03 7.46 4.71
N ASN A 282 29.05 7.26 3.79
CA ASN A 282 28.59 5.95 3.35
C ASN A 282 28.79 5.74 1.85
N THR A 283 28.78 4.47 1.45
CA THR A 283 28.90 4.03 0.07
C THR A 283 27.58 4.25 -0.70
N VAL A 284 27.63 4.73 -1.93
CA VAL A 284 26.43 4.88 -2.79
C VAL A 284 25.92 3.52 -3.25
N VAL A 285 26.83 2.60 -3.59
CA VAL A 285 26.50 1.23 -3.99
C VAL A 285 27.42 0.28 -3.23
N LEU A 286 26.83 -0.62 -2.45
CA LEU A 286 27.52 -1.73 -1.83
C LEU A 286 27.21 -3.01 -2.59
N SER A 287 28.22 -3.62 -3.19
CA SER A 287 28.13 -4.96 -3.77
C SER A 287 28.82 -5.93 -2.82
N GLY A 288 28.08 -6.87 -2.26
CA GLY A 288 28.63 -7.81 -1.30
C GLY A 288 27.68 -8.97 -1.02
N CYS A 289 28.19 -9.97 -0.31
CA CYS A 289 27.37 -11.06 0.21
C CYS A 289 27.81 -11.42 1.65
N ALA A 290 26.93 -12.08 2.40
CA ALA A 290 27.18 -12.49 3.78
C ALA A 290 28.17 -13.66 3.92
N ARG A 291 28.67 -14.20 2.80
CA ARG A 291 29.57 -15.35 2.80
C ARG A 291 30.98 -14.91 3.19
N ASN A 292 31.56 -15.54 4.18
CA ASN A 292 32.92 -15.24 4.68
C ASN A 292 33.96 -16.14 4.00
N THR A 293 34.11 -16.03 2.67
CA THR A 293 35.16 -16.70 1.89
C THR A 293 35.86 -15.69 1.00
N ALA A 294 37.14 -15.89 0.77
CA ALA A 294 37.99 -15.04 -0.09
C ALA A 294 38.78 -15.89 -1.10
N ASN A 295 38.13 -16.89 -1.69
CA ASN A 295 38.80 -17.90 -2.51
C ASN A 295 38.53 -17.73 -4.03
N GLY A 296 37.90 -16.63 -4.45
CA GLY A 296 37.56 -16.39 -5.85
C GLY A 296 36.36 -17.18 -6.36
N SER A 297 35.54 -17.77 -5.46
CA SER A 297 34.44 -18.66 -5.85
C SER A 297 33.20 -17.93 -6.40
N TYR A 298 33.11 -16.60 -6.20
CA TYR A 298 32.06 -15.76 -6.77
C TYR A 298 32.54 -14.34 -7.03
N LEU A 299 31.77 -13.58 -7.81
CA LEU A 299 32.09 -12.22 -8.19
C LEU A 299 31.27 -11.23 -7.36
N LEU A 300 31.94 -10.22 -6.80
CA LEU A 300 31.28 -9.09 -6.11
C LEU A 300 30.74 -8.07 -7.11
N PHE A 301 31.41 -7.92 -8.23
CA PHE A 301 31.00 -7.04 -9.33
C PHE A 301 31.44 -7.66 -10.64
N GLU A 302 30.60 -7.58 -11.64
CA GLU A 302 30.90 -8.03 -13.00
C GLU A 302 30.37 -7.05 -14.05
N GLY A 303 31.21 -6.71 -15.01
CA GLY A 303 30.85 -5.99 -16.21
C GLY A 303 31.07 -6.88 -17.44
N GLU A 304 30.00 -7.16 -18.17
CA GLU A 304 30.04 -8.01 -19.37
C GLU A 304 29.49 -7.29 -20.62
N ASN A 305 29.77 -7.85 -21.77
CA ASN A 305 29.10 -7.52 -23.01
C ASN A 305 28.68 -8.81 -23.71
N GLY A 306 28.11 -8.74 -24.94
CA GLY A 306 27.66 -9.91 -25.69
C GLY A 306 28.77 -10.96 -26.00
N GLY A 307 30.02 -10.68 -25.71
CA GLY A 307 31.16 -11.60 -25.82
C GLY A 307 31.68 -12.12 -24.49
N GLY A 308 30.96 -11.90 -23.39
CA GLY A 308 31.29 -12.36 -22.03
C GLY A 308 31.88 -11.30 -21.11
N SER A 309 32.37 -11.73 -19.97
CA SER A 309 32.94 -10.90 -18.90
C SER A 309 34.12 -10.06 -19.39
N ARG A 310 34.14 -8.77 -19.10
CA ARG A 310 35.19 -7.80 -19.47
C ARG A 310 35.92 -7.25 -18.28
N PHE A 311 35.26 -7.09 -17.15
CA PHE A 311 35.82 -6.59 -15.93
C PHE A 311 35.07 -7.21 -14.75
N PHE A 312 35.79 -7.70 -13.75
CA PHE A 312 35.17 -8.21 -12.53
C PHE A 312 36.06 -8.01 -11.30
N VAL A 313 35.39 -8.04 -10.15
CA VAL A 313 36.00 -8.09 -8.81
C VAL A 313 35.56 -9.37 -8.15
N ALA A 314 36.52 -10.27 -7.87
CA ALA A 314 36.24 -11.50 -7.16
C ALA A 314 36.11 -11.27 -5.65
N ASP A 315 35.49 -12.24 -4.92
CA ASP A 315 35.40 -12.24 -3.46
C ASP A 315 36.77 -12.21 -2.75
N SER A 316 37.82 -12.68 -3.42
CA SER A 316 39.21 -12.58 -2.97
C SER A 316 39.79 -11.17 -3.03
N GLY A 317 39.08 -10.21 -3.59
CA GLY A 317 39.57 -8.85 -3.85
C GLY A 317 40.40 -8.71 -5.14
N ASN A 318 40.59 -9.79 -5.89
CA ASN A 318 41.25 -9.72 -7.20
C ASN A 318 40.39 -8.98 -8.21
N VAL A 319 41.03 -8.02 -8.90
CA VAL A 319 40.41 -7.26 -9.99
C VAL A 319 41.01 -7.74 -11.31
N THR A 320 40.15 -8.15 -12.22
CA THR A 320 40.54 -8.66 -13.54
C THR A 320 39.85 -7.87 -14.64
N ASN A 321 40.59 -7.53 -15.69
CA ASN A 321 40.05 -7.06 -16.96
C ASN A 321 40.70 -7.80 -18.13
N THR A 322 39.98 -7.96 -19.22
CA THR A 322 40.42 -8.77 -20.37
C THR A 322 41.58 -8.17 -21.17
N ASN A 323 41.86 -6.87 -21.00
CA ASN A 323 42.90 -6.16 -21.77
C ASN A 323 44.16 -5.89 -20.95
N ASN A 324 44.19 -6.28 -19.68
CA ASN A 324 45.28 -5.99 -18.75
C ASN A 324 45.70 -4.51 -18.78
N SER A 325 44.70 -3.59 -18.89
CA SER A 325 44.95 -2.17 -19.07
C SER A 325 44.19 -1.36 -18.02
N TYR A 326 44.92 -0.63 -17.20
CA TYR A 326 44.42 0.37 -16.28
C TYR A 326 45.02 1.72 -16.69
N GLY A 327 44.25 2.52 -17.43
CA GLY A 327 44.71 3.81 -17.92
C GLY A 327 44.37 4.96 -17.01
N GLN A 328 45.25 5.95 -16.94
CA GLN A 328 44.99 7.27 -16.38
C GLN A 328 44.99 8.31 -17.48
N SER A 329 44.06 9.26 -17.43
CA SER A 329 44.11 10.43 -18.33
C SER A 329 45.46 11.15 -18.20
N SER A 330 46.22 11.26 -19.31
CA SER A 330 47.61 11.76 -19.29
C SER A 330 47.88 12.74 -20.43
N ASP A 331 46.87 13.38 -20.97
CA ASP A 331 46.95 14.40 -22.01
C ASP A 331 47.66 15.66 -21.46
N GLU A 332 48.60 16.22 -22.25
CA GLU A 332 49.33 17.42 -21.87
C GLU A 332 48.40 18.60 -21.56
N ARG A 333 47.28 18.72 -22.24
CA ARG A 333 46.31 19.81 -22.09
C ARG A 333 45.62 19.87 -20.72
N ILE A 334 45.65 18.75 -19.97
CA ILE A 334 45.04 18.65 -18.61
C ILE A 334 46.10 18.69 -17.53
N LYS A 335 47.38 18.82 -17.89
CA LYS A 335 48.48 18.91 -16.96
C LYS A 335 49.10 20.31 -16.98
N LYS A 336 49.69 20.72 -15.90
CA LYS A 336 50.45 21.98 -15.75
C LYS A 336 51.75 21.72 -15.06
N ASP A 337 52.68 22.65 -15.19
CA ASP A 337 53.98 22.63 -14.50
C ASP A 337 54.78 21.34 -14.80
N ILE A 338 54.75 20.89 -16.05
CA ILE A 338 55.41 19.67 -16.50
C ILE A 338 56.93 19.90 -16.49
N THR A 339 57.63 19.15 -15.68
CA THR A 339 59.11 19.18 -15.58
C THR A 339 59.67 17.75 -15.55
N ASN A 340 60.93 17.60 -15.86
CA ASN A 340 61.61 16.33 -15.70
C ASN A 340 61.66 15.90 -14.23
N ALA A 341 61.42 14.59 -14.00
CA ALA A 341 61.52 14.05 -12.65
C ALA A 341 62.92 14.15 -12.11
N ASN A 342 63.05 14.51 -10.83
CA ASN A 342 64.31 14.42 -10.09
C ASN A 342 64.80 12.96 -10.07
N SER A 343 66.07 12.75 -9.71
CA SER A 343 66.64 11.43 -9.51
C SER A 343 65.78 10.61 -8.52
N GLN A 344 65.55 9.38 -8.88
CA GLN A 344 64.84 8.41 -8.05
C GLN A 344 65.71 7.25 -7.58
N TRP A 345 67.02 7.35 -7.85
CA TRP A 345 68.03 6.32 -7.53
C TRP A 345 68.08 5.99 -6.05
N ASP A 346 68.18 6.99 -5.19
CA ASP A 346 68.30 6.77 -3.77
C ASP A 346 67.01 6.28 -3.13
N ASP A 347 65.83 6.74 -3.61
CA ASP A 347 64.53 6.27 -3.20
C ASP A 347 64.35 4.77 -3.48
N ILE A 348 64.68 4.32 -4.70
CA ILE A 348 64.59 2.92 -5.08
C ILE A 348 65.63 2.06 -4.36
N LYS A 349 66.84 2.59 -4.12
CA LYS A 349 67.87 1.90 -3.37
C LYS A 349 67.51 1.74 -1.89
N ALA A 350 66.77 2.67 -1.30
CA ALA A 350 66.30 2.61 0.11
C ALA A 350 65.08 1.69 0.26
N LEU A 351 64.46 1.25 -0.82
CA LEU A 351 63.24 0.44 -0.76
C LEU A 351 63.54 -0.95 -0.18
N LYS A 352 62.69 -1.36 0.80
CA LYS A 352 62.76 -2.70 1.40
C LYS A 352 61.65 -3.57 0.85
N VAL A 353 61.93 -4.38 -0.17
CA VAL A 353 61.02 -5.37 -0.69
C VAL A 353 60.98 -6.58 0.26
N LYS A 354 59.79 -6.99 0.70
CA LYS A 354 59.56 -8.03 1.68
C LYS A 354 58.55 -9.08 1.21
N ASN A 355 58.75 -10.30 1.63
CA ASN A 355 57.70 -11.30 1.62
C ASN A 355 56.86 -11.17 2.91
N PHE A 356 55.56 -11.23 2.80
CA PHE A 356 54.62 -11.19 3.91
C PHE A 356 53.37 -12.01 3.64
N LYS A 357 52.59 -12.26 4.69
CA LYS A 357 51.24 -12.82 4.61
C LYS A 357 50.29 -11.88 5.34
N TYR A 358 49.02 -11.85 4.88
CA TYR A 358 47.98 -11.15 5.62
C TYR A 358 47.57 -11.93 6.86
N LYS A 359 47.28 -11.28 7.97
CA LYS A 359 46.81 -11.92 9.20
C LYS A 359 45.49 -12.65 9.06
N HIS A 360 44.64 -12.16 8.15
CA HIS A 360 43.34 -12.79 7.85
C HIS A 360 43.40 -13.91 6.80
N ASP A 361 44.53 -14.00 6.08
CA ASP A 361 44.80 -15.08 5.09
C ASP A 361 46.32 -15.33 5.04
N ASP A 362 46.74 -16.39 5.68
CA ASP A 362 48.15 -16.80 5.72
C ASP A 362 48.48 -17.91 4.71
N SER A 363 47.51 -18.25 3.82
CA SER A 363 47.68 -19.28 2.80
C SER A 363 48.64 -18.84 1.70
N ILE A 364 48.63 -17.54 1.36
CA ILE A 364 49.39 -16.97 0.24
C ILE A 364 50.50 -16.06 0.74
N THR A 365 51.73 -16.35 0.31
CA THR A 365 52.85 -15.43 0.53
C THR A 365 52.87 -14.34 -0.53
N GLN A 366 52.79 -13.10 -0.12
CA GLN A 366 52.83 -11.91 -0.96
C GLN A 366 54.23 -11.35 -1.07
N LEU A 367 54.54 -10.67 -2.15
CA LEU A 367 55.75 -9.87 -2.35
C LEU A 367 55.35 -8.39 -2.47
N GLY A 368 55.95 -7.53 -1.65
CA GLY A 368 55.62 -6.12 -1.67
C GLY A 368 56.42 -5.29 -0.70
N VAL A 369 55.95 -4.10 -0.39
CA VAL A 369 56.57 -3.17 0.55
C VAL A 369 55.63 -2.87 1.72
N VAL A 370 56.20 -2.53 2.87
CA VAL A 370 55.44 -2.12 4.06
C VAL A 370 55.33 -0.61 4.07
N ALA A 371 54.13 -0.07 4.26
CA ALA A 371 53.88 1.38 4.22
C ALA A 371 54.71 2.17 5.20
N GLN A 372 54.94 1.64 6.41
CA GLN A 372 55.79 2.27 7.43
C GLN A 372 57.28 2.31 7.03
N ASP A 373 57.77 1.32 6.27
CA ASP A 373 59.12 1.34 5.74
C ASP A 373 59.29 2.46 4.69
N LEU A 374 58.24 2.71 3.85
CA LEU A 374 58.21 3.80 2.89
C LEU A 374 58.25 5.16 3.59
N GLU A 375 57.50 5.35 4.65
CA GLU A 375 57.52 6.57 5.45
C GLU A 375 58.90 6.81 6.07
N THR A 376 59.52 5.77 6.63
CA THR A 376 60.88 5.83 7.20
C THR A 376 61.91 6.18 6.14
N SER A 377 61.70 5.78 4.89
CA SER A 377 62.56 6.12 3.75
C SER A 377 62.31 7.52 3.19
N GLY A 378 61.39 8.30 3.76
CA GLY A 378 61.03 9.64 3.26
C GLY A 378 60.03 9.65 2.10
N MET A 379 59.47 8.50 1.72
CA MET A 379 58.53 8.37 0.62
C MET A 379 57.07 8.48 1.07
N ASN A 380 56.74 9.40 1.98
CA ASN A 380 55.40 9.59 2.56
C ASN A 380 54.30 9.83 1.51
N GLY A 381 54.60 10.45 0.40
CA GLY A 381 53.67 10.69 -0.68
C GLY A 381 53.13 9.41 -1.39
N LEU A 382 53.76 8.26 -1.15
CA LEU A 382 53.34 6.96 -1.63
C LEU A 382 52.35 6.26 -0.70
N VAL A 383 52.20 6.74 0.53
CA VAL A 383 51.32 6.18 1.53
C VAL A 383 49.97 6.89 1.49
N HIS A 384 48.90 6.12 1.47
CA HIS A 384 47.53 6.61 1.57
C HIS A 384 46.89 6.01 2.82
N GLU A 385 46.18 6.81 3.59
CA GLU A 385 45.47 6.40 4.79
C GLU A 385 43.99 6.25 4.53
N GLN A 386 43.41 5.14 4.93
CA GLN A 386 41.98 4.82 4.80
C GLN A 386 41.41 4.23 6.10
N LYS A 387 40.08 4.23 6.24
CA LYS A 387 39.45 3.53 7.35
C LYS A 387 39.70 2.04 7.23
N PRO A 388 39.98 1.31 8.33
CA PRO A 388 40.12 -0.13 8.29
C PRO A 388 38.78 -0.82 7.91
N THR A 389 38.91 -1.95 7.24
CA THR A 389 37.78 -2.86 7.02
C THR A 389 37.49 -3.66 8.31
N VAL A 390 36.27 -4.24 8.41
CA VAL A 390 35.91 -5.11 9.55
C VAL A 390 36.92 -6.26 9.70
N GLN A 391 37.31 -6.89 8.59
CA GLN A 391 38.27 -7.99 8.60
C GLN A 391 39.67 -7.58 9.10
N GLU A 392 40.13 -6.40 8.72
CA GLU A 392 41.42 -5.83 9.24
C GLU A 392 41.35 -5.54 10.73
N VAL A 393 40.21 -5.04 11.21
CA VAL A 393 39.94 -4.84 12.64
C VAL A 393 39.94 -6.18 13.37
N GLU A 394 39.20 -7.16 12.89
CA GLU A 394 39.08 -8.49 13.47
C GLU A 394 40.45 -9.23 13.56
N SER A 395 41.21 -9.19 12.48
CA SER A 395 42.51 -9.88 12.41
C SER A 395 43.59 -9.28 13.34
N ASN A 396 43.40 -8.04 13.81
CA ASN A 396 44.30 -7.38 14.77
C ASN A 396 43.73 -7.26 16.18
N SER A 397 42.56 -7.87 16.44
CA SER A 397 41.93 -7.81 17.75
C SER A 397 42.55 -8.81 18.71
N VAL A 398 42.79 -8.37 19.95
CA VAL A 398 43.12 -9.26 21.06
C VAL A 398 41.75 -9.69 21.65
N PHE A 399 41.47 -10.97 21.59
CA PHE A 399 40.27 -11.54 22.18
C PHE A 399 40.43 -11.61 23.71
N GLY A 400 39.45 -11.06 24.44
CA GLY A 400 39.32 -11.15 25.89
C GLY A 400 37.93 -11.69 26.27
N THR A 401 37.77 -12.09 27.52
CA THR A 401 36.51 -12.52 28.09
C THR A 401 35.44 -11.43 27.94
N LEU A 402 34.20 -11.77 27.58
CA LEU A 402 33.10 -10.83 27.59
C LEU A 402 32.85 -10.32 29.00
N GLU A 403 33.01 -9.05 29.22
CA GLU A 403 32.70 -8.38 30.47
C GLU A 403 31.37 -7.61 30.36
N ASP A 404 30.61 -7.59 31.46
CA ASP A 404 29.46 -6.72 31.63
C ASP A 404 29.86 -5.23 31.72
N ASP A 405 28.88 -4.34 31.83
CA ASP A 405 29.10 -2.88 31.92
C ASP A 405 29.93 -2.48 33.18
N LEU A 406 30.14 -3.40 34.12
CA LEU A 406 30.90 -3.23 35.36
C LEU A 406 32.28 -3.89 35.28
N GLY A 407 32.67 -4.47 34.16
CA GLY A 407 33.94 -5.15 33.94
C GLY A 407 34.03 -6.55 34.55
N LYS A 408 32.90 -7.23 34.79
CA LYS A 408 32.88 -8.63 35.27
C LYS A 408 32.65 -9.57 34.11
N PRO A 409 33.31 -10.77 34.10
CA PRO A 409 33.07 -11.81 33.11
C PRO A 409 31.61 -12.23 33.08
N ILE A 410 31.02 -12.33 31.88
CA ILE A 410 29.71 -12.90 31.69
C ILE A 410 29.84 -14.40 31.70
N LEU A 411 29.17 -15.07 32.62
CA LEU A 411 29.20 -16.51 32.82
C LEU A 411 27.93 -17.16 32.17
N ASN A 412 28.05 -18.39 31.68
CA ASN A 412 26.92 -19.21 31.25
C ASN A 412 26.15 -19.75 32.47
N GLU A 413 25.06 -20.50 32.21
CA GLU A 413 24.22 -21.10 33.25
C GLU A 413 24.98 -22.08 34.17
N ASN A 414 26.16 -22.56 33.74
CA ASN A 414 27.02 -23.48 34.51
C ASN A 414 28.11 -22.73 35.30
N GLY A 415 28.16 -21.40 35.24
CA GLY A 415 29.18 -20.59 35.91
C GLY A 415 30.53 -20.55 35.19
N GLU A 416 30.58 -20.98 33.92
CA GLU A 416 31.79 -20.91 33.09
C GLU A 416 31.75 -19.62 32.27
N GLU A 417 32.95 -19.03 32.02
CA GLU A 417 33.06 -17.86 31.16
C GLU A 417 32.49 -18.18 29.77
N THR A 418 31.48 -17.43 29.31
CA THR A 418 30.93 -17.62 27.99
C THR A 418 31.99 -17.32 26.96
N GLY A 419 32.37 -18.27 26.13
CA GLY A 419 33.44 -18.16 25.13
C GLY A 419 33.20 -17.15 24.00
N THR A 420 32.32 -16.17 24.17
CA THR A 420 32.10 -15.02 23.30
C THR A 420 32.99 -13.88 23.76
N TYR A 421 34.01 -13.61 23.01
CA TYR A 421 35.03 -12.62 23.31
C TYR A 421 34.62 -11.23 22.87
N LYS A 422 34.74 -10.25 23.79
CA LYS A 422 34.66 -8.85 23.40
C LYS A 422 35.97 -8.50 22.69
N GLN A 423 35.83 -8.09 21.44
CA GLN A 423 36.92 -7.63 20.64
C GLN A 423 37.54 -6.36 21.28
N GLN A 424 38.70 -6.47 21.94
CA GLN A 424 39.43 -5.30 22.33
C GLN A 424 40.14 -4.72 21.12
N VAL A 425 39.48 -3.75 20.47
CA VAL A 425 40.06 -2.95 19.39
C VAL A 425 41.10 -2.00 20.02
N LYS A 426 42.27 -2.50 20.40
CA LYS A 426 43.29 -1.66 21.02
C LYS A 426 44.22 -0.99 20.01
N GLU A 427 44.28 -1.47 18.74
CA GLU A 427 45.31 -1.02 17.80
C GLU A 427 44.86 -0.40 16.50
N ILE A 428 43.56 -0.48 16.14
CA ILE A 428 43.08 0.17 14.93
C ILE A 428 41.92 1.15 15.23
N LYS A 429 42.14 2.07 16.18
CA LYS A 429 41.44 3.38 16.15
C LYS A 429 42.02 4.29 15.07
N GLU A 430 43.14 3.92 14.49
CA GLU A 430 43.88 4.67 13.49
C GLU A 430 43.62 4.09 12.10
N LYS A 431 43.82 4.93 11.10
CA LYS A 431 43.62 4.58 9.69
C LYS A 431 44.63 3.49 9.28
N VAL A 432 44.17 2.55 8.43
CA VAL A 432 45.06 1.60 7.77
C VAL A 432 45.77 2.28 6.60
N LYS A 433 47.03 1.92 6.42
CA LYS A 433 47.89 2.50 5.38
C LYS A 433 47.98 1.58 4.18
N SER A 434 47.82 2.14 2.98
CA SER A 434 48.00 1.49 1.68
C SER A 434 49.11 2.15 0.88
N VAL A 435 49.62 1.45 -0.12
CA VAL A 435 50.74 1.90 -0.95
C VAL A 435 50.29 2.17 -2.39
N LYS A 436 50.68 3.32 -2.95
CA LYS A 436 50.45 3.70 -4.35
C LYS A 436 51.47 3.03 -5.26
N TYR A 437 51.30 1.76 -5.57
CA TYR A 437 52.26 0.98 -6.40
C TYR A 437 52.43 1.56 -7.80
N SER A 438 51.45 2.19 -8.42
CA SER A 438 51.58 2.82 -9.74
C SER A 438 52.65 3.93 -9.77
N VAL A 439 52.72 4.73 -8.70
CA VAL A 439 53.74 5.77 -8.55
C VAL A 439 55.10 5.14 -8.28
N LEU A 440 55.16 4.07 -7.49
CA LEU A 440 56.41 3.33 -7.22
C LEU A 440 56.98 2.72 -8.49
N TYR A 441 56.15 2.22 -9.40
CA TYR A 441 56.62 1.75 -10.71
C TYR A 441 57.25 2.86 -11.55
N MET A 442 56.71 4.10 -11.50
CA MET A 442 57.29 5.22 -12.23
C MET A 442 58.64 5.63 -11.65
N LYS A 443 58.80 5.58 -10.32
CA LYS A 443 60.10 5.78 -9.63
C LYS A 443 61.12 4.73 -10.07
N ALA A 444 60.71 3.46 -10.14
CA ALA A 444 61.57 2.36 -10.60
C ALA A 444 62.01 2.53 -12.06
N ILE A 445 61.11 2.96 -12.93
CA ILE A 445 61.45 3.26 -14.35
C ILE A 445 62.47 4.40 -14.44
N LYS A 446 62.30 5.49 -13.67
CA LYS A 446 63.24 6.60 -13.64
C LYS A 446 64.63 6.16 -13.14
N ALA A 447 64.70 5.37 -12.06
CA ALA A 447 65.96 4.82 -11.56
C ALA A 447 66.61 3.86 -12.57
N LEU A 448 65.82 3.08 -13.32
CA LEU A 448 66.34 2.24 -14.41
C LEU A 448 66.98 3.09 -15.55
N GLN A 449 66.32 4.19 -15.95
CA GLN A 449 66.87 5.13 -16.95
C GLN A 449 68.21 5.69 -16.44
N GLU A 450 68.31 6.10 -15.18
CA GLU A 450 69.53 6.56 -14.58
C GLU A 450 70.64 5.48 -14.55
N SER A 451 70.25 4.20 -14.35
CA SER A 451 71.17 3.07 -14.45
C SER A 451 71.74 2.91 -15.83
N MET A 452 70.87 3.02 -16.88
CA MET A 452 71.30 2.92 -18.27
C MET A 452 72.27 4.03 -18.62
N GLU A 453 72.01 5.29 -18.25
CA GLU A 453 72.93 6.41 -18.46
C GLU A 453 74.27 6.18 -17.78
N ARG A 454 74.29 5.62 -16.56
CA ARG A 454 75.53 5.29 -15.84
C ARG A 454 76.31 4.16 -16.50
N ILE A 455 75.63 3.14 -17.04
CA ILE A 455 76.28 2.04 -17.76
C ILE A 455 76.92 2.56 -19.01
N GLU A 456 76.21 3.36 -19.86
CA GLU A 456 76.74 3.98 -21.06
C GLU A 456 77.99 4.83 -20.80
N GLN A 457 77.99 5.59 -19.67
CA GLN A 457 79.16 6.36 -19.25
C GLN A 457 80.34 5.45 -18.84
N LEU A 458 80.07 4.32 -18.18
CA LEU A 458 81.09 3.37 -17.80
C LEU A 458 81.66 2.65 -19.01
N GLU A 459 80.83 2.22 -19.95
CA GLU A 459 81.24 1.62 -21.22
C GLU A 459 82.14 2.56 -22.04
N THR A 460 81.75 3.84 -22.12
CA THR A 460 82.61 4.87 -22.74
C THR A 460 83.97 5.00 -22.04
N LYS A 461 84.01 4.99 -20.72
CA LYS A 461 85.25 5.05 -19.96
C LYS A 461 86.11 3.80 -20.14
N VAL A 462 85.47 2.62 -20.16
CA VAL A 462 86.19 1.34 -20.38
C VAL A 462 86.82 1.34 -21.77
N THR A 463 86.02 1.68 -22.80
CA THR A 463 86.50 1.78 -24.16
C THR A 463 87.71 2.76 -24.33
N ALA A 464 87.63 3.91 -23.61
CA ALA A 464 88.74 4.87 -23.63
C ALA A 464 89.98 4.32 -22.91
N LEU A 465 89.80 3.51 -21.85
CA LEU A 465 90.93 2.86 -21.14
C LEU A 465 91.55 1.70 -21.95
N GLU A 466 90.72 0.95 -22.72
CA GLU A 466 91.18 -0.12 -23.64
C GLU A 466 91.97 0.38 -24.83
N ASN A 467 91.66 1.61 -25.22
CA ASN A 467 92.35 2.25 -26.41
C ASN A 467 93.52 3.16 -26.00
N ALA A 468 93.81 3.23 -24.71
CA ALA A 468 94.94 4.02 -24.11
C ALA A 468 96.17 3.14 -23.86
#